data_42b4e8b8983801925a85038192a1a5bc
#
_entry.id   42b4e8b8983801925a85038192a1a5bc
#
_cell.length_a   1.000
_cell.length_b   1.000
_cell.length_c   1.000
_cell.angle_alpha   90.00
_cell.angle_beta   90.00
_cell.angle_gamma   90.00
#
_symmetry.space_group_name_H-M   'P 1'
#
loop_
_entity.id
_entity.type
_entity.pdbx_description
1 polymer ?
#
loop_
_entity_poly.entity_id
_entity_poly.type
_entity_poly.pdbx_seq_one_letter_code
_entity_poly.pdbx_strand_id
1 'polypeptide(L)'
;MTDEEQKIIFSKNLIRLLQEHNKTQKEVAEAINVSPQTFNTWVKGIALPRMGKVQLLADYFHILKSDLIERKISDDNIKKSSLSKAVQIKVLGRVAAGIPLEAIEDVIDTEEIPQSLAKTGEFFGLQIHGDSMEPRMCEGDVVIVRQQDDAESGDIVIAMINGHDATCKRLMKYAGGISLLSFNPLYEPMMFSNEEIETKPVRIIGKVVENRQKY
;
A
#
# COMPACT_ATOMS: atom_id res chain seq x y z
N MET A 1 -27.16 3.49 4.55
CA MET A 1 -26.70 3.76 5.93
C MET A 1 -27.93 3.86 6.82
N THR A 2 -28.01 3.02 7.84
CA THR A 2 -29.16 3.01 8.75
C THR A 2 -29.09 4.18 9.75
N ASP A 3 -30.24 4.56 10.35
CA ASP A 3 -30.31 5.63 11.36
C ASP A 3 -29.40 5.33 12.58
N GLU A 4 -29.31 4.06 12.96
CA GLU A 4 -28.41 3.62 14.05
C GLU A 4 -26.93 3.74 13.70
N GLU A 5 -26.56 3.40 12.46
CA GLU A 5 -25.17 3.60 12.01
C GLU A 5 -24.78 5.08 12.03
N GLN A 6 -25.69 5.97 11.62
CA GLN A 6 -25.44 7.42 11.66
C GLN A 6 -25.23 7.94 13.08
N LYS A 7 -26.06 7.48 14.05
CA LYS A 7 -25.90 7.85 15.47
C LYS A 7 -24.55 7.44 16.03
N ILE A 8 -24.10 6.23 15.69
CA ILE A 8 -22.79 5.72 16.15
C ILE A 8 -21.65 6.52 15.53
N ILE A 9 -21.71 6.84 14.23
CA ILE A 9 -20.69 7.62 13.53
C ILE A 9 -20.61 9.01 14.12
N PHE A 10 -21.75 9.69 14.27
CA PHE A 10 -21.81 11.03 14.85
C PHE A 10 -21.25 11.07 16.28
N SER A 11 -21.66 10.11 17.13
CA SER A 11 -21.17 9.99 18.51
C SER A 11 -19.63 9.85 18.54
N LYS A 12 -19.07 8.96 17.74
CA LYS A 12 -17.62 8.73 17.68
C LYS A 12 -16.87 9.99 17.23
N ASN A 13 -17.36 10.66 16.19
CA ASN A 13 -16.75 11.89 15.70
C ASN A 13 -16.83 13.01 16.75
N LEU A 14 -17.95 13.15 17.45
CA LEU A 14 -18.13 14.14 18.50
C LEU A 14 -17.20 13.90 19.69
N ILE A 15 -17.07 12.66 20.15
CA ILE A 15 -16.14 12.29 21.24
C ILE A 15 -14.70 12.63 20.85
N ARG A 16 -14.29 12.28 19.63
CA ARG A 16 -12.97 12.58 19.10
C ARG A 16 -12.69 14.09 19.11
N LEU A 17 -13.62 14.91 18.61
CA LEU A 17 -13.47 16.38 18.59
C LEU A 17 -13.37 16.99 19.99
N LEU A 18 -14.14 16.49 20.95
CA LEU A 18 -14.01 16.91 22.34
C LEU A 18 -12.60 16.65 22.88
N GLN A 19 -12.03 15.47 22.58
CA GLN A 19 -10.68 15.10 23.01
C GLN A 19 -9.59 15.90 22.27
N GLU A 20 -9.68 16.04 20.95
CA GLU A 20 -8.71 16.78 20.14
C GLU A 20 -8.60 18.25 20.54
N HIS A 21 -9.76 18.88 20.86
CA HIS A 21 -9.82 20.29 21.27
C HIS A 21 -9.74 20.48 22.78
N ASN A 22 -9.55 19.40 23.56
CA ASN A 22 -9.50 19.43 25.03
C ASN A 22 -10.71 20.17 25.65
N LYS A 23 -11.93 19.89 25.14
CA LYS A 23 -13.18 20.52 25.56
C LYS A 23 -14.08 19.54 26.31
N THR A 24 -14.79 20.06 27.31
CA THR A 24 -15.80 19.29 28.03
C THR A 24 -17.15 19.35 27.33
N GLN A 25 -17.97 18.31 27.52
CA GLN A 25 -19.32 18.27 26.98
C GLN A 25 -20.17 19.47 27.41
N LYS A 26 -19.95 19.96 28.68
CA LYS A 26 -20.67 21.09 29.24
C LYS A 26 -20.33 22.38 28.54
N GLU A 27 -19.04 22.68 28.33
CA GLU A 27 -18.58 23.87 27.63
C GLU A 27 -19.15 23.96 26.23
N VAL A 28 -19.10 22.84 25.46
CA VAL A 28 -19.59 22.83 24.09
C VAL A 28 -21.13 22.93 24.03
N ALA A 29 -21.84 22.25 24.94
CA ALA A 29 -23.29 22.35 25.04
C ALA A 29 -23.76 23.79 25.32
N GLU A 30 -23.11 24.48 26.25
CA GLU A 30 -23.37 25.89 26.57
C GLU A 30 -23.09 26.82 25.36
N ALA A 31 -21.96 26.60 24.67
CA ALA A 31 -21.56 27.43 23.53
C ALA A 31 -22.55 27.34 22.35
N ILE A 32 -23.14 26.15 22.11
CA ILE A 32 -24.13 25.96 21.03
C ILE A 32 -25.58 26.10 21.52
N ASN A 33 -25.79 26.55 22.73
CA ASN A 33 -27.09 26.73 23.38
C ASN A 33 -27.97 25.48 23.34
N VAL A 34 -27.46 24.40 23.98
CA VAL A 34 -28.12 23.09 24.14
C VAL A 34 -27.97 22.63 25.58
N SER A 35 -29.02 21.99 26.14
CA SER A 35 -28.91 21.44 27.49
C SER A 35 -27.84 20.34 27.57
N PRO A 36 -27.08 20.24 28.66
CA PRO A 36 -26.09 19.19 28.85
C PRO A 36 -26.69 17.77 28.72
N GLN A 37 -27.94 17.58 29.09
CA GLN A 37 -28.65 16.31 28.96
C GLN A 37 -28.86 15.95 27.48
N THR A 38 -29.33 16.88 26.64
CA THR A 38 -29.50 16.67 25.20
C THR A 38 -28.15 16.38 24.54
N PHE A 39 -27.09 17.15 24.88
CA PHE A 39 -25.75 16.92 24.35
C PHE A 39 -25.23 15.52 24.71
N ASN A 40 -25.44 15.07 25.94
CA ASN A 40 -25.05 13.73 26.38
C ASN A 40 -25.77 12.60 25.59
N THR A 41 -27.01 12.82 25.11
CA THR A 41 -27.68 11.83 24.25
C THR A 41 -26.99 11.68 22.90
N TRP A 42 -26.42 12.75 22.38
CA TRP A 42 -25.62 12.73 21.13
C TRP A 42 -24.28 12.03 21.35
N VAL A 43 -23.60 12.32 22.44
CA VAL A 43 -22.33 11.66 22.80
C VAL A 43 -22.52 10.16 23.03
N LYS A 44 -23.65 9.74 23.59
CA LYS A 44 -23.98 8.32 23.80
C LYS A 44 -24.52 7.60 22.56
N GLY A 45 -24.69 8.31 21.43
CA GLY A 45 -25.26 7.72 20.20
C GLY A 45 -26.73 7.34 20.32
N ILE A 46 -27.47 7.93 21.28
CA ILE A 46 -28.91 7.67 21.48
C ILE A 46 -29.74 8.48 20.50
N ALA A 47 -29.33 9.72 20.21
CA ALA A 47 -30.04 10.62 19.31
C ALA A 47 -29.05 11.36 18.38
N LEU A 48 -29.58 11.84 17.25
CA LEU A 48 -28.86 12.75 16.35
C LEU A 48 -29.34 14.18 16.56
N PRO A 49 -28.45 15.18 16.50
CA PRO A 49 -28.86 16.58 16.44
C PRO A 49 -29.51 16.90 15.09
N ARG A 50 -30.42 17.88 15.09
CA ARG A 50 -30.90 18.47 13.83
C ARG A 50 -29.77 19.18 13.10
N MET A 51 -29.83 19.27 11.77
CA MET A 51 -28.77 19.84 10.92
C MET A 51 -28.32 21.25 11.33
N GLY A 52 -29.20 22.08 11.89
CA GLY A 52 -28.83 23.37 12.43
C GLY A 52 -27.86 23.28 13.63
N LYS A 53 -28.00 22.25 14.47
CA LYS A 53 -27.07 22.02 15.59
C LYS A 53 -25.78 21.37 15.12
N VAL A 54 -25.83 20.55 14.06
CA VAL A 54 -24.61 20.04 13.39
C VAL A 54 -23.78 21.18 12.81
N GLN A 55 -24.46 22.22 12.22
CA GLN A 55 -23.76 23.42 11.72
C GLN A 55 -23.07 24.17 12.88
N LEU A 56 -23.78 24.42 13.98
CA LEU A 56 -23.20 25.12 15.13
C LEU A 56 -22.00 24.37 15.74
N LEU A 57 -22.03 23.04 15.77
CA LEU A 57 -20.89 22.24 16.19
C LEU A 57 -19.72 22.35 15.20
N ALA A 58 -20.01 22.29 13.90
CA ALA A 58 -18.98 22.43 12.87
C ALA A 58 -18.29 23.80 12.93
N ASP A 59 -19.08 24.87 13.12
CA ASP A 59 -18.57 26.24 13.27
C ASP A 59 -17.75 26.38 14.57
N TYR A 60 -18.20 25.79 15.67
CA TYR A 60 -17.50 25.82 16.97
C TYR A 60 -16.13 25.17 16.91
N PHE A 61 -16.03 24.00 16.24
CA PHE A 61 -14.77 23.25 16.11
C PHE A 61 -13.95 23.65 14.87
N HIS A 62 -14.43 24.60 14.06
CA HIS A 62 -13.81 25.03 12.80
C HIS A 62 -13.56 23.88 11.82
N ILE A 63 -14.56 23.03 11.61
CA ILE A 63 -14.53 21.86 10.74
C ILE A 63 -15.68 21.85 9.73
N LEU A 64 -15.65 20.92 8.79
CA LEU A 64 -16.78 20.71 7.87
C LEU A 64 -17.87 19.86 8.56
N LYS A 65 -19.15 20.02 8.15
CA LYS A 65 -20.24 19.16 8.62
C LYS A 65 -19.99 17.68 8.33
N SER A 66 -19.40 17.38 7.18
CA SER A 66 -18.98 16.03 6.82
C SER A 66 -18.10 15.38 7.88
N ASP A 67 -17.26 16.15 8.57
CA ASP A 67 -16.39 15.66 9.63
C ASP A 67 -17.15 15.13 10.87
N LEU A 68 -18.42 15.57 11.03
CA LEU A 68 -19.30 15.08 12.08
C LEU A 68 -20.19 13.92 11.64
N ILE A 69 -20.69 13.93 10.40
CA ILE A 69 -21.75 13.02 9.94
C ILE A 69 -21.25 11.89 9.05
N GLU A 70 -20.06 12.02 8.46
CA GLU A 70 -19.49 10.97 7.63
C GLU A 70 -18.55 10.07 8.45
N ARG A 71 -18.47 8.81 8.02
CA ARG A 71 -17.46 7.91 8.54
C ARG A 71 -16.10 8.45 8.08
N LYS A 72 -15.41 9.21 8.92
CA LYS A 72 -13.98 9.38 8.64
C LYS A 72 -13.40 7.97 8.60
N ILE A 73 -12.73 7.65 7.50
CA ILE A 73 -11.77 6.56 7.47
C ILE A 73 -10.75 7.00 8.52
N SER A 74 -11.00 6.54 9.74
CA SER A 74 -10.32 7.05 10.93
C SER A 74 -8.82 6.87 10.75
N ASP A 75 -8.05 7.89 11.11
CA ASP A 75 -6.61 7.80 11.35
C ASP A 75 -6.23 6.64 12.30
N ASP A 76 -7.19 6.00 12.99
CA ASP A 76 -7.03 4.72 13.67
C ASP A 76 -6.70 3.56 12.71
N ASN A 77 -7.12 3.60 11.44
CA ASN A 77 -6.59 2.71 10.42
C ASN A 77 -5.22 3.17 9.89
N ILE A 78 -4.94 4.47 9.91
CA ILE A 78 -3.62 5.00 9.57
C ILE A 78 -2.67 4.81 10.78
N LYS A 79 -3.12 5.03 12.03
CA LYS A 79 -2.31 4.75 13.24
C LYS A 79 -2.21 3.26 13.58
N LYS A 80 -3.21 2.44 13.27
CA LYS A 80 -3.06 0.96 13.30
C LYS A 80 -2.25 0.45 12.12
N SER A 81 -2.23 1.14 10.99
CA SER A 81 -1.35 0.82 9.88
C SER A 81 0.08 1.35 10.11
N SER A 82 0.28 2.44 10.86
CA SER A 82 1.61 2.90 11.27
C SER A 82 2.17 2.22 12.54
N LEU A 83 1.35 1.38 13.23
CA LEU A 83 1.77 0.39 14.23
C LEU A 83 1.67 -1.05 13.71
N SER A 84 1.37 -1.27 12.42
CA SER A 84 1.70 -2.53 11.79
C SER A 84 3.22 -2.63 11.82
N LYS A 85 3.74 -3.55 12.63
CA LYS A 85 5.17 -3.85 12.69
C LYS A 85 5.68 -3.92 11.27
N ALA A 86 6.50 -2.96 10.87
CA ALA A 86 7.20 -3.03 9.61
C ALA A 86 8.09 -4.27 9.65
N VAL A 87 8.12 -5.01 8.57
CA VAL A 87 9.00 -6.15 8.41
C VAL A 87 10.15 -5.69 7.52
N GLN A 88 11.37 -5.82 8.02
CA GLN A 88 12.55 -5.53 7.22
C GLN A 88 12.80 -6.65 6.22
N ILE A 89 13.04 -6.30 4.98
CA ILE A 89 13.46 -7.19 3.90
C ILE A 89 14.84 -6.76 3.39
N LYS A 90 15.62 -7.71 2.93
CA LYS A 90 16.94 -7.47 2.34
C LYS A 90 16.78 -6.84 0.96
N VAL A 91 17.60 -5.85 0.63
CA VAL A 91 17.76 -5.33 -0.73
C VAL A 91 19.04 -5.90 -1.33
N LEU A 92 18.88 -6.55 -2.47
CA LEU A 92 19.96 -7.20 -3.20
C LEU A 92 20.44 -6.29 -4.33
N GLY A 93 21.75 -6.23 -4.53
CA GLY A 93 22.36 -5.58 -5.69
C GLY A 93 22.16 -6.43 -6.95
N ARG A 94 22.33 -7.75 -6.82
CA ARG A 94 22.14 -8.72 -7.91
C ARG A 94 21.52 -10.00 -7.40
N VAL A 95 20.83 -10.71 -8.27
CA VAL A 95 20.34 -12.07 -8.03
C VAL A 95 21.07 -13.01 -8.96
N ALA A 96 21.92 -13.86 -8.39
CA ALA A 96 22.70 -14.82 -9.15
C ALA A 96 21.96 -16.16 -9.29
N ALA A 97 22.19 -16.85 -10.41
CA ALA A 97 21.59 -18.15 -10.67
C ALA A 97 22.12 -19.24 -9.73
N GLY A 98 21.22 -20.16 -9.36
CA GLY A 98 21.57 -21.36 -8.61
C GLY A 98 21.83 -21.16 -7.11
N ILE A 99 21.76 -19.93 -6.63
CA ILE A 99 21.87 -19.60 -5.22
C ILE A 99 20.47 -19.32 -4.65
N PRO A 100 20.01 -20.04 -3.61
CA PRO A 100 18.76 -19.68 -2.93
C PRO A 100 18.81 -18.22 -2.46
N LEU A 101 17.70 -17.49 -2.55
CA LEU A 101 17.63 -16.06 -2.18
C LEU A 101 18.10 -15.80 -0.74
N GLU A 102 17.87 -16.77 0.16
CA GLU A 102 18.33 -16.71 1.55
C GLU A 102 19.86 -16.76 1.69
N ALA A 103 20.54 -17.39 0.73
CA ALA A 103 21.99 -17.57 0.70
C ALA A 103 22.73 -16.51 -0.12
N ILE A 104 22.02 -15.50 -0.66
CA ILE A 104 22.66 -14.41 -1.40
C ILE A 104 23.33 -13.47 -0.41
N GLU A 105 24.66 -13.33 -0.55
CA GLU A 105 25.49 -12.45 0.29
C GLU A 105 25.52 -10.98 -0.19
N ASP A 106 25.05 -10.72 -1.42
CA ASP A 106 25.07 -9.38 -2.03
C ASP A 106 23.90 -8.49 -1.51
N VAL A 107 23.82 -8.36 -0.18
CA VAL A 107 22.86 -7.48 0.49
C VAL A 107 23.47 -6.08 0.58
N ILE A 108 22.89 -5.13 -0.14
CA ILE A 108 23.36 -3.75 -0.23
C ILE A 108 22.62 -2.78 0.69
N ASP A 109 21.37 -3.12 1.08
CA ASP A 109 20.50 -2.25 1.89
C ASP A 109 19.37 -3.10 2.52
N THR A 110 18.53 -2.44 3.31
CA THR A 110 17.28 -3.02 3.84
C THR A 110 16.13 -2.06 3.60
N GLU A 111 14.96 -2.61 3.30
CA GLU A 111 13.73 -1.84 3.12
C GLU A 111 12.65 -2.36 4.07
N GLU A 112 11.69 -1.51 4.42
CA GLU A 112 10.57 -1.88 5.28
C GLU A 112 9.30 -2.07 4.47
N ILE A 113 8.61 -3.20 4.68
CA ILE A 113 7.29 -3.45 4.10
C ILE A 113 6.23 -3.62 5.20
N PRO A 114 4.96 -3.24 4.93
CA PRO A 114 3.89 -3.45 5.89
C PRO A 114 3.73 -4.93 6.25
N GLN A 115 3.47 -5.24 7.51
CA GLN A 115 3.23 -6.62 7.97
C GLN A 115 2.06 -7.30 7.23
N SER A 116 1.07 -6.52 6.79
CA SER A 116 -0.04 -7.02 5.96
C SER A 116 0.46 -7.59 4.63
N LEU A 117 1.44 -6.94 4.01
CA LEU A 117 2.07 -7.41 2.78
C LEU A 117 2.97 -8.62 3.07
N ALA A 118 3.82 -8.55 4.09
CA ALA A 118 4.72 -9.64 4.49
C ALA A 118 4.01 -10.97 4.78
N LYS A 119 2.75 -10.92 5.23
CA LYS A 119 1.93 -12.13 5.45
C LYS A 119 1.44 -12.81 4.17
N THR A 120 1.56 -12.17 3.01
CA THR A 120 1.06 -12.71 1.73
C THR A 120 2.09 -13.56 0.98
N GLY A 121 3.33 -13.61 1.46
CA GLY A 121 4.42 -14.37 0.87
C GLY A 121 5.79 -13.88 1.34
N GLU A 122 6.82 -14.35 0.69
CA GLU A 122 8.20 -13.92 0.91
C GLU A 122 8.55 -12.76 -0.04
N PHE A 123 9.34 -11.80 0.47
CA PHE A 123 9.68 -10.57 -0.25
C PHE A 123 11.17 -10.25 -0.12
N PHE A 124 11.71 -9.66 -1.16
CA PHE A 124 13.03 -9.05 -1.18
C PHE A 124 13.01 -7.74 -1.97
N GLY A 125 13.94 -6.87 -1.72
CA GLY A 125 14.24 -5.71 -2.55
C GLY A 125 15.29 -6.06 -3.60
N LEU A 126 15.20 -5.45 -4.78
CA LEU A 126 16.22 -5.56 -5.80
C LEU A 126 16.51 -4.17 -6.36
N GLN A 127 17.79 -3.79 -6.41
CA GLN A 127 18.17 -2.54 -7.06
C GLN A 127 18.14 -2.70 -8.58
N ILE A 128 17.54 -1.72 -9.25
CA ILE A 128 17.49 -1.68 -10.72
C ILE A 128 18.83 -1.21 -11.26
N HIS A 129 19.33 -1.95 -12.24
CA HIS A 129 20.53 -1.60 -13.01
C HIS A 129 20.20 -1.46 -14.47
N GLY A 130 20.75 -0.40 -15.10
CA GLY A 130 20.52 -0.08 -16.50
C GLY A 130 19.20 0.63 -16.77
N ASP A 131 18.98 0.98 -18.02
CA ASP A 131 17.91 1.86 -18.47
C ASP A 131 16.76 1.13 -19.23
N SER A 132 16.80 -0.20 -19.27
CA SER A 132 15.82 -0.99 -20.05
C SER A 132 14.37 -0.83 -19.56
N MET A 133 14.16 -0.40 -18.33
CA MET A 133 12.84 -0.19 -17.74
C MET A 133 12.46 1.29 -17.61
N GLU A 134 13.27 2.19 -18.15
CA GLU A 134 12.95 3.62 -18.22
C GLU A 134 11.75 3.89 -19.15
N PRO A 135 10.96 4.95 -18.87
CA PRO A 135 11.09 5.91 -17.76
C PRO A 135 10.40 5.47 -16.47
N ARG A 136 9.85 4.26 -16.40
CA ARG A 136 9.07 3.82 -15.23
C ARG A 136 9.91 3.41 -14.03
N MET A 137 11.06 2.83 -14.30
CA MET A 137 12.05 2.41 -13.31
C MET A 137 13.41 2.82 -13.83
N CYS A 138 14.11 3.60 -13.02
CA CYS A 138 15.42 4.17 -13.39
C CYS A 138 16.56 3.44 -12.69
N GLU A 139 17.76 3.65 -13.17
CA GLU A 139 19.00 3.19 -12.51
C GLU A 139 19.00 3.63 -11.03
N GLY A 140 19.28 2.69 -10.13
CA GLY A 140 19.33 2.93 -8.68
C GLY A 140 17.98 2.84 -7.93
N ASP A 141 16.86 2.78 -8.64
CA ASP A 141 15.55 2.50 -8.00
C ASP A 141 15.59 1.12 -7.30
N VAL A 142 14.80 0.99 -6.24
CA VAL A 142 14.61 -0.28 -5.55
C VAL A 142 13.21 -0.81 -5.83
N VAL A 143 13.09 -2.00 -6.38
CA VAL A 143 11.80 -2.69 -6.56
C VAL A 143 11.59 -3.69 -5.43
N ILE A 144 10.38 -3.69 -4.88
CA ILE A 144 9.93 -4.71 -3.91
C ILE A 144 9.35 -5.87 -4.71
N VAL A 145 9.90 -7.03 -4.51
CA VAL A 145 9.60 -8.25 -5.28
C VAL A 145 8.98 -9.29 -4.37
N ARG A 146 7.80 -9.77 -4.73
CA ARG A 146 7.22 -10.97 -4.12
C ARG A 146 7.83 -12.20 -4.79
N GLN A 147 8.42 -13.08 -4.00
CA GLN A 147 9.00 -14.33 -4.48
C GLN A 147 7.92 -15.28 -4.96
N GLN A 148 7.98 -15.66 -6.22
CA GLN A 148 7.07 -16.62 -6.87
C GLN A 148 7.65 -17.04 -8.21
N ASP A 149 7.31 -18.24 -8.66
CA ASP A 149 7.79 -18.85 -9.90
C ASP A 149 6.89 -18.62 -11.12
N ASP A 150 5.75 -17.95 -10.92
CA ASP A 150 4.81 -17.57 -11.98
C ASP A 150 4.22 -16.17 -11.76
N ALA A 151 3.69 -15.56 -12.84
CA ALA A 151 3.04 -14.25 -12.82
C ALA A 151 2.06 -14.14 -13.97
N GLU A 152 1.16 -13.14 -13.94
CA GLU A 152 0.17 -12.90 -14.97
C GLU A 152 0.71 -12.04 -16.12
N SER A 153 0.05 -12.16 -17.28
CA SER A 153 0.39 -11.33 -18.45
C SER A 153 0.17 -9.85 -18.14
N GLY A 154 1.20 -9.04 -18.34
CA GLY A 154 1.21 -7.62 -18.00
C GLY A 154 1.95 -7.30 -16.71
N ASP A 155 2.23 -8.28 -15.86
CA ASP A 155 3.02 -8.10 -14.64
C ASP A 155 4.47 -7.73 -14.94
N ILE A 156 5.07 -6.98 -14.03
CA ILE A 156 6.51 -6.74 -14.02
C ILE A 156 7.15 -7.82 -13.19
N VAL A 157 8.12 -8.51 -13.75
CA VAL A 157 8.75 -9.67 -13.14
C VAL A 157 10.28 -9.53 -13.11
N ILE A 158 10.87 -10.21 -12.16
CA ILE A 158 12.29 -10.50 -12.16
C ILE A 158 12.44 -11.89 -12.77
N ALA A 159 13.06 -11.94 -13.92
CA ALA A 159 13.30 -13.18 -14.68
C ALA A 159 14.78 -13.46 -14.82
N MET A 160 15.16 -14.71 -14.65
CA MET A 160 16.50 -15.23 -14.91
C MET A 160 16.52 -15.86 -16.29
N ILE A 161 17.53 -15.50 -17.09
CA ILE A 161 17.69 -16.00 -18.45
C ILE A 161 19.05 -16.68 -18.58
N ASN A 162 19.07 -17.90 -19.12
CA ASN A 162 20.28 -18.71 -19.34
C ASN A 162 21.12 -18.95 -18.06
N GLY A 163 20.49 -18.95 -16.90
CA GLY A 163 21.16 -19.19 -15.62
C GLY A 163 22.19 -18.12 -15.23
N HIS A 164 22.09 -16.92 -15.81
CA HIS A 164 22.92 -15.75 -15.48
C HIS A 164 22.14 -14.76 -14.63
N ASP A 165 22.54 -13.50 -14.65
CA ASP A 165 21.94 -12.45 -13.84
C ASP A 165 20.43 -12.27 -14.13
N ALA A 166 19.69 -11.95 -13.09
CA ALA A 166 18.28 -11.68 -13.20
C ALA A 166 18.02 -10.31 -13.87
N THR A 167 16.96 -10.23 -14.67
CA THR A 167 16.54 -9.01 -15.36
C THR A 167 15.11 -8.62 -14.98
N CYS A 168 14.83 -7.32 -14.87
CA CYS A 168 13.49 -6.79 -14.69
C CYS A 168 12.82 -6.55 -16.04
N LYS A 169 11.63 -7.14 -16.29
CA LYS A 169 10.89 -7.01 -17.55
C LYS A 169 9.39 -7.10 -17.31
N ARG A 170 8.60 -6.63 -18.27
CA ARG A 170 7.16 -6.87 -18.31
C ARG A 170 6.88 -8.20 -19.01
N LEU A 171 6.19 -9.10 -18.31
CA LEU A 171 5.81 -10.41 -18.82
C LEU A 171 4.58 -10.29 -19.73
N MET A 172 4.62 -10.94 -20.89
CA MET A 172 3.46 -11.19 -21.73
C MET A 172 3.41 -12.67 -22.04
N LYS A 173 2.27 -13.31 -21.75
CA LYS A 173 2.02 -14.73 -22.04
C LYS A 173 1.11 -14.85 -23.26
N TYR A 174 1.39 -15.82 -24.11
CA TYR A 174 0.58 -16.21 -25.28
C TYR A 174 0.59 -17.73 -25.48
N ALA A 175 -0.24 -18.25 -26.34
CA ALA A 175 -0.39 -19.70 -26.48
C ALA A 175 0.93 -20.44 -26.89
N GLY A 176 1.84 -19.75 -27.58
CA GLY A 176 3.11 -20.33 -28.06
C GLY A 176 4.31 -20.08 -27.15
N GLY A 177 4.15 -19.36 -26.02
CA GLY A 177 5.26 -19.02 -25.13
C GLY A 177 5.09 -17.72 -24.33
N ILE A 178 6.20 -17.07 -24.04
CA ILE A 178 6.24 -15.80 -23.33
C ILE A 178 7.09 -14.76 -24.07
N SER A 179 6.83 -13.51 -23.78
CA SER A 179 7.68 -12.38 -24.18
C SER A 179 8.01 -11.54 -22.95
N LEU A 180 9.28 -11.17 -22.81
CA LEU A 180 9.78 -10.27 -21.79
C LEU A 180 10.07 -8.91 -22.44
N LEU A 181 9.28 -7.91 -22.08
CA LEU A 181 9.29 -6.57 -22.69
C LEU A 181 10.00 -5.58 -21.79
N SER A 182 10.84 -4.75 -22.36
CA SER A 182 11.36 -3.53 -21.75
C SER A 182 10.34 -2.41 -21.84
N PHE A 183 10.35 -1.43 -20.93
CA PHE A 183 9.59 -0.19 -21.12
C PHE A 183 10.34 0.77 -22.04
N ASN A 184 11.66 0.73 -22.05
CA ASN A 184 12.45 1.50 -22.98
C ASN A 184 12.38 0.88 -24.39
N PRO A 185 11.83 1.64 -25.37
CA PRO A 185 11.61 1.12 -26.72
C PRO A 185 12.91 0.85 -27.51
N LEU A 186 14.06 1.25 -26.99
CA LEU A 186 15.36 0.94 -27.60
C LEU A 186 15.77 -0.52 -27.43
N TYR A 187 15.09 -1.25 -26.54
CA TYR A 187 15.34 -2.67 -26.27
C TYR A 187 14.31 -3.54 -26.95
N GLU A 188 14.77 -4.46 -27.78
CA GLU A 188 13.90 -5.43 -28.45
C GLU A 188 13.27 -6.40 -27.45
N PRO A 189 12.04 -6.87 -27.69
CA PRO A 189 11.40 -7.92 -26.91
C PRO A 189 12.20 -9.22 -26.94
N MET A 190 12.38 -9.86 -25.77
CA MET A 190 12.92 -11.20 -25.68
C MET A 190 11.77 -12.19 -25.76
N MET A 191 11.73 -13.01 -26.83
CA MET A 191 10.67 -13.99 -27.05
C MET A 191 11.18 -15.40 -26.76
N PHE A 192 10.39 -16.21 -26.07
CA PHE A 192 10.70 -17.61 -25.77
C PHE A 192 9.49 -18.47 -26.08
N SER A 193 9.67 -19.48 -26.91
CA SER A 193 8.66 -20.51 -27.18
C SER A 193 8.51 -21.43 -25.96
N ASN A 194 7.41 -22.20 -25.92
CA ASN A 194 7.21 -23.18 -24.84
C ASN A 194 8.37 -24.21 -24.80
N GLU A 195 8.88 -24.62 -25.93
CA GLU A 195 10.03 -25.53 -26.00
C GLU A 195 11.32 -24.88 -25.48
N GLU A 196 11.52 -23.60 -25.77
CA GLU A 196 12.68 -22.87 -25.28
C GLU A 196 12.62 -22.61 -23.78
N ILE A 197 11.42 -22.43 -23.18
CA ILE A 197 11.25 -22.29 -21.74
C ILE A 197 11.64 -23.59 -21.01
N GLU A 198 11.35 -24.76 -21.61
CA GLU A 198 11.72 -26.05 -21.03
C GLU A 198 13.21 -26.37 -21.20
N THR A 199 13.81 -25.97 -22.32
CA THR A 199 15.20 -26.33 -22.68
C THR A 199 16.22 -25.29 -22.27
N LYS A 200 15.86 -24.01 -22.25
CA LYS A 200 16.68 -22.91 -21.74
C LYS A 200 16.24 -22.57 -20.30
N PRO A 201 17.15 -22.29 -19.40
CA PRO A 201 16.77 -21.91 -18.02
C PRO A 201 16.19 -20.48 -18.01
N VAL A 202 14.97 -20.30 -18.50
CA VAL A 202 14.16 -19.09 -18.34
C VAL A 202 13.24 -19.30 -17.14
N ARG A 203 13.47 -18.58 -16.06
CA ARG A 203 12.74 -18.76 -14.82
C ARG A 203 12.28 -17.40 -14.26
N ILE A 204 11.02 -17.32 -13.86
CA ILE A 204 10.54 -16.19 -13.06
C ILE A 204 11.01 -16.42 -11.61
N ILE A 205 11.59 -15.39 -10.98
CA ILE A 205 12.03 -15.39 -9.59
C ILE A 205 11.00 -14.70 -8.71
N GLY A 206 10.31 -13.71 -9.26
CA GLY A 206 9.28 -13.02 -8.52
C GLY A 206 8.58 -11.93 -9.34
N LYS A 207 7.50 -11.43 -8.74
CA LYS A 207 6.68 -10.35 -9.27
C LYS A 207 6.99 -9.06 -8.53
N VAL A 208 7.23 -7.98 -9.25
CA VAL A 208 7.37 -6.64 -8.70
C VAL A 208 6.02 -6.13 -8.22
N VAL A 209 5.94 -5.71 -6.96
CA VAL A 209 4.72 -5.19 -6.33
C VAL A 209 4.79 -3.69 -6.04
N GLU A 210 5.99 -3.14 -5.92
CA GLU A 210 6.23 -1.73 -5.61
C GLU A 210 7.55 -1.27 -6.23
N ASN A 211 7.63 -0.01 -6.70
CA ASN A 211 8.87 0.66 -7.10
C ASN A 211 9.13 1.83 -6.16
N ARG A 212 10.33 1.91 -5.62
CA ARG A 212 10.80 2.97 -4.72
C ARG A 212 11.89 3.77 -5.41
N GLN A 213 11.57 4.98 -5.79
CA GLN A 213 12.52 5.90 -6.39
C GLN A 213 13.34 6.59 -5.30
N LYS A 214 14.65 6.61 -5.48
CA LYS A 214 15.57 7.41 -4.65
C LYS A 214 15.87 8.71 -5.40
N TYR A 215 15.62 9.84 -4.74
CA TYR A 215 15.93 11.19 -5.25
C TYR A 215 17.26 11.68 -4.70
#